data_7cf8b3ca6f165c4092197a1bf8cd1e80
#
_entry.id   7cf8b3ca6f165c4092197a1bf8cd1e80
#
_cell.length_a   1.000
_cell.length_b   1.000
_cell.length_c   1.000
_cell.angle_alpha   90.00
_cell.angle_beta   90.00
_cell.angle_gamma   90.00
#
_symmetry.space_group_name_H-M   'P 1'
#
loop_
_entity.id
_entity.type
_entity.pdbx_description
1 polymer ?
#
loop_
_entity_poly.entity_id
_entity_poly.type
_entity_poly.pdbx_seq_one_letter_code
_entity_poly.pdbx_strand_id
1 'polypeptide(L)'
;MSFVQRRKFLWMCFLGSLILLGLTAAFANGTTLARLRFEDLAQQSSAVARLRCLGSEFRWDRGELWTETRFEVLERNKGLLSGVITVRTIGGVSGHLHSHVDGVPIFRTGEEVYLFLWERPGEPYRVLGWAQGTFRIAHNADTATETVTQDSANAPIFDPRTRTFRHGGIRNLPVTIFQLKLRRALEQKD
;
A
#
# COMPACT_ATOMS: atom_id res chain seq x y z
N MET A 1 14.47 31.47 52.01
CA MET A 1 14.97 30.57 50.93
C MET A 1 16.15 31.25 50.27
N SER A 2 17.37 30.71 50.44
CA SER A 2 18.61 31.39 50.00
C SER A 2 18.67 31.41 48.45
N PHE A 3 19.34 32.41 47.90
CA PHE A 3 19.52 32.61 46.45
C PHE A 3 20.09 31.36 45.74
N VAL A 4 20.89 30.58 46.43
CA VAL A 4 21.48 29.32 45.97
C VAL A 4 20.43 28.21 45.82
N GLN A 5 19.43 28.14 46.71
CA GLN A 5 18.35 27.14 46.63
C GLN A 5 17.41 27.41 45.47
N ARG A 6 17.12 28.67 45.14
CA ARG A 6 16.30 29.02 43.95
C ARG A 6 16.99 28.66 42.64
N ARG A 7 18.30 28.84 42.53
CA ARG A 7 19.08 28.46 41.35
C ARG A 7 19.07 26.93 41.12
N LYS A 8 19.25 26.15 42.18
CA LYS A 8 19.23 24.68 42.09
C LYS A 8 17.84 24.18 41.69
N PHE A 9 16.77 24.78 42.19
CA PHE A 9 15.40 24.42 41.84
C PHE A 9 15.09 24.73 40.37
N LEU A 10 15.50 25.89 39.86
CA LEU A 10 15.34 26.25 38.44
C LEU A 10 16.11 25.31 37.50
N TRP A 11 17.33 24.92 37.89
CA TRP A 11 18.11 23.95 37.10
C TRP A 11 17.49 22.56 37.07
N MET A 12 16.91 22.10 38.19
CA MET A 12 16.19 20.83 38.22
C MET A 12 14.93 20.85 37.36
N CYS A 13 14.16 21.93 37.38
CA CYS A 13 12.98 22.09 36.52
C CYS A 13 13.36 22.13 35.03
N PHE A 14 14.46 22.78 34.68
CA PHE A 14 14.97 22.88 33.33
C PHE A 14 15.46 21.51 32.81
N LEU A 15 16.18 20.75 33.63
CA LEU A 15 16.62 19.39 33.31
C LEU A 15 15.42 18.45 33.16
N GLY A 16 14.40 18.52 34.01
CA GLY A 16 13.18 17.74 33.94
C GLY A 16 12.37 18.02 32.68
N SER A 17 12.28 19.30 32.26
CA SER A 17 11.62 19.72 31.04
C SER A 17 12.33 19.20 29.77
N LEU A 18 13.69 19.21 29.79
CA LEU A 18 14.49 18.70 28.67
C LEU A 18 14.34 17.18 28.49
N ILE A 19 14.27 16.43 29.61
CA ILE A 19 14.05 14.97 29.58
C ILE A 19 12.65 14.66 29.10
N LEU A 20 11.63 15.41 29.51
CA LEU A 20 10.24 15.22 29.06
C LEU A 20 10.09 15.53 27.57
N LEU A 21 10.78 16.56 27.05
CA LEU A 21 10.79 16.89 25.62
C LEU A 21 11.51 15.80 24.80
N GLY A 22 12.55 15.18 25.33
CA GLY A 22 13.27 14.07 24.70
C GLY A 22 12.45 12.78 24.60
N LEU A 23 11.59 12.49 25.58
CA LEU A 23 10.73 11.29 25.56
C LEU A 23 9.58 11.38 24.53
N THR A 24 9.10 12.57 24.19
CA THR A 24 8.00 12.73 23.22
C THR A 24 8.44 12.58 21.77
N ALA A 25 9.72 12.71 21.45
CA ALA A 25 10.26 12.55 20.10
C ALA A 25 10.39 11.08 19.63
N ALA A 26 10.22 10.10 20.52
CA ALA A 26 10.52 8.69 20.24
C ALA A 26 9.38 7.89 19.58
N PHE A 27 8.20 8.46 19.36
CA PHE A 27 7.02 7.72 18.87
C PHE A 27 6.48 8.11 17.49
N ALA A 28 7.26 8.83 16.68
CA ALA A 28 6.87 9.08 15.29
C ALA A 28 7.23 7.86 14.41
N ASN A 29 6.52 6.75 14.56
CA ASN A 29 6.59 5.62 13.64
C ASN A 29 5.79 5.96 12.38
N GLY A 30 6.34 6.79 11.50
CA GLY A 30 5.79 7.03 10.17
C GLY A 30 6.22 5.91 9.22
N THR A 31 5.29 5.15 8.67
CA THR A 31 5.58 4.21 7.58
C THR A 31 5.85 5.00 6.31
N THR A 32 7.10 5.08 5.89
CA THR A 32 7.46 5.74 4.63
C THR A 32 7.57 4.69 3.53
N LEU A 33 6.70 4.76 2.52
CA LEU A 33 6.78 3.90 1.34
C LEU A 33 7.85 4.46 0.39
N ALA A 34 8.85 3.64 0.07
CA ALA A 34 9.80 3.96 -0.98
C ALA A 34 9.13 3.83 -2.36
N ARG A 35 9.46 4.75 -3.28
CA ARG A 35 8.90 4.76 -4.63
C ARG A 35 9.41 3.57 -5.44
N LEU A 36 8.49 2.79 -5.99
CA LEU A 36 8.73 1.78 -7.01
C LEU A 36 8.36 2.34 -8.39
N ARG A 37 9.20 2.14 -9.38
CA ARG A 37 8.84 2.45 -10.77
C ARG A 37 7.86 1.40 -11.28
N PHE A 38 7.09 1.75 -12.30
CA PHE A 38 6.13 0.82 -12.90
C PHE A 38 6.82 -0.42 -13.46
N GLU A 39 7.96 -0.26 -14.07
CA GLU A 39 8.81 -1.32 -14.60
C GLU A 39 9.32 -2.24 -13.47
N ASP A 40 9.75 -1.67 -12.35
CA ASP A 40 10.20 -2.44 -11.17
C ASP A 40 9.04 -3.26 -10.57
N LEU A 41 7.83 -2.67 -10.49
CA LEU A 41 6.64 -3.40 -10.08
C LEU A 41 6.35 -4.59 -11.02
N ALA A 42 6.43 -4.38 -12.34
CA ALA A 42 6.19 -5.42 -13.33
C ALA A 42 7.22 -6.55 -13.23
N GLN A 43 8.49 -6.23 -13.04
CA GLN A 43 9.56 -7.23 -12.97
C GLN A 43 9.58 -8.00 -11.65
N GLN A 44 9.43 -7.31 -10.51
CA GLN A 44 9.53 -7.91 -9.18
C GLN A 44 8.27 -8.67 -8.76
N SER A 45 7.11 -8.44 -9.39
CA SER A 45 5.90 -9.20 -9.10
C SER A 45 6.02 -10.66 -9.56
N SER A 46 5.49 -11.59 -8.75
CA SER A 46 5.34 -13.01 -9.13
C SER A 46 4.18 -13.20 -10.12
N ALA A 47 3.15 -12.38 -9.98
CA ALA A 47 1.98 -12.39 -10.87
C ALA A 47 1.42 -10.98 -11.06
N VAL A 48 0.81 -10.74 -12.22
CA VAL A 48 0.04 -9.53 -12.55
C VAL A 48 -1.25 -9.96 -13.23
N ALA A 49 -2.38 -9.45 -12.75
CA ALA A 49 -3.68 -9.82 -13.28
C ALA A 49 -4.71 -8.69 -13.16
N ARG A 50 -5.72 -8.69 -14.05
CA ARG A 50 -6.98 -8.01 -13.84
C ARG A 50 -7.88 -8.91 -13.03
N LEU A 51 -8.40 -8.40 -11.93
CA LEU A 51 -9.11 -9.14 -10.90
C LEU A 51 -10.41 -8.43 -10.56
N ARG A 52 -11.46 -9.23 -10.22
CA ARG A 52 -12.71 -8.72 -9.63
C ARG A 52 -12.83 -9.18 -8.20
N CYS A 53 -13.05 -8.26 -7.28
CA CYS A 53 -13.23 -8.56 -5.86
C CYS A 53 -14.55 -9.31 -5.63
N LEU A 54 -14.47 -10.49 -5.04
CA LEU A 54 -15.64 -11.31 -4.67
C LEU A 54 -16.09 -11.05 -3.23
N GLY A 55 -15.21 -10.57 -2.37
CA GLY A 55 -15.47 -10.29 -0.97
C GLY A 55 -14.24 -10.46 -0.10
N SER A 56 -14.31 -9.93 1.12
CA SER A 56 -13.20 -9.94 2.08
C SER A 56 -13.65 -10.54 3.41
N GLU A 57 -12.75 -11.27 4.04
CA GLU A 57 -12.90 -11.82 5.39
C GLU A 57 -11.74 -11.36 6.26
N PHE A 58 -12.00 -11.18 7.57
CA PHE A 58 -10.98 -10.78 8.53
C PHE A 58 -10.49 -12.00 9.30
N ARG A 59 -9.18 -12.10 9.48
CA ARG A 59 -8.55 -13.22 10.17
C ARG A 59 -7.45 -12.76 11.11
N TRP A 60 -7.47 -13.28 12.32
CA TRP A 60 -6.34 -13.15 13.25
C TRP A 60 -5.30 -14.23 12.95
N ASP A 61 -4.05 -13.81 12.79
CA ASP A 61 -2.92 -14.70 12.60
C ASP A 61 -1.71 -14.16 13.37
N ARG A 62 -1.20 -14.96 14.32
CA ARG A 62 -0.04 -14.61 15.15
C ARG A 62 -0.13 -13.24 15.86
N GLY A 63 -1.32 -12.87 16.30
CA GLY A 63 -1.56 -11.61 17.00
C GLY A 63 -1.74 -10.39 16.11
N GLU A 64 -1.73 -10.56 14.78
CA GLU A 64 -2.02 -9.52 13.81
C GLU A 64 -3.37 -9.73 13.14
N LEU A 65 -4.06 -8.63 12.84
CA LEU A 65 -5.31 -8.66 12.08
C LEU A 65 -4.99 -8.56 10.58
N TRP A 66 -5.53 -9.48 9.82
CA TRP A 66 -5.38 -9.57 8.37
C TRP A 66 -6.74 -9.54 7.68
N THR A 67 -6.76 -8.96 6.50
CA THR A 67 -7.89 -9.04 5.57
C THR A 67 -7.50 -9.99 4.44
N GLU A 68 -8.28 -11.05 4.26
CA GLU A 68 -8.17 -11.99 3.14
C GLU A 68 -9.29 -11.66 2.13
N THR A 69 -8.90 -11.16 0.98
CA THR A 69 -9.82 -10.82 -0.10
C THR A 69 -9.74 -11.86 -1.20
N ARG A 70 -10.90 -12.44 -1.56
CA ARG A 70 -11.00 -13.36 -2.70
C ARG A 70 -11.26 -12.59 -3.97
N PHE A 71 -10.55 -12.96 -5.03
CA PHE A 71 -10.66 -12.35 -6.35
C PHE A 71 -10.89 -13.40 -7.42
N GLU A 72 -11.82 -13.10 -8.32
CA GLU A 72 -11.94 -13.76 -9.63
C GLU A 72 -10.85 -13.21 -10.56
N VAL A 73 -10.16 -14.10 -11.26
CA VAL A 73 -9.14 -13.73 -12.25
C VAL A 73 -9.80 -13.53 -13.61
N LEU A 74 -9.91 -12.27 -14.04
CA LEU A 74 -10.50 -11.90 -15.33
C LEU A 74 -9.47 -11.97 -16.46
N GLU A 75 -8.24 -11.52 -16.21
CA GLU A 75 -7.14 -11.51 -17.19
C GLU A 75 -5.81 -11.80 -16.51
N ARG A 76 -5.01 -12.68 -17.09
CA ARG A 76 -3.65 -13.02 -16.63
C ARG A 76 -2.62 -12.32 -17.48
N ASN A 77 -1.81 -11.45 -16.88
CA ASN A 77 -0.75 -10.73 -17.58
C ASN A 77 0.64 -11.30 -17.27
N LYS A 78 0.83 -11.85 -16.06
CA LYS A 78 2.07 -12.50 -15.61
C LYS A 78 1.75 -13.59 -14.58
N GLY A 79 2.51 -14.68 -14.57
CA GLY A 79 2.41 -15.78 -13.61
C GLY A 79 1.27 -16.75 -13.87
N LEU A 80 1.28 -17.86 -13.12
CA LEU A 80 0.26 -18.90 -13.18
C LEU A 80 -0.74 -18.67 -12.05
N LEU A 81 -1.95 -18.24 -12.38
CA LEU A 81 -3.03 -18.00 -11.42
C LEU A 81 -4.19 -18.95 -11.68
N SER A 82 -4.80 -19.47 -10.61
CA SER A 82 -6.08 -20.17 -10.66
C SER A 82 -7.23 -19.21 -11.01
N GLY A 83 -8.43 -19.72 -11.29
CA GLY A 83 -9.59 -18.87 -11.61
C GLY A 83 -10.03 -17.96 -10.47
N VAL A 84 -9.79 -18.39 -9.22
CA VAL A 84 -10.00 -17.59 -8.00
C VAL A 84 -8.72 -17.63 -7.16
N ILE A 85 -8.30 -16.48 -6.68
CA ILE A 85 -7.13 -16.33 -5.81
C ILE A 85 -7.51 -15.60 -4.51
N THR A 86 -6.71 -15.78 -3.47
CA THR A 86 -6.81 -15.02 -2.22
C THR A 86 -5.63 -14.08 -2.11
N VAL A 87 -5.91 -12.81 -1.83
CA VAL A 87 -4.92 -11.77 -1.56
C VAL A 87 -5.04 -11.35 -0.10
N ARG A 88 -3.93 -11.32 0.63
CA ARG A 88 -3.89 -10.96 2.04
C ARG A 88 -3.28 -9.57 2.20
N THR A 89 -3.96 -8.70 2.96
CA THR A 89 -3.49 -7.38 3.35
C THR A 89 -3.53 -7.23 4.87
N ILE A 90 -2.58 -6.47 5.43
CA ILE A 90 -2.53 -6.22 6.88
C ILE A 90 -3.62 -5.22 7.28
N GLY A 91 -4.20 -5.42 8.46
CA GLY A 91 -5.27 -4.60 9.01
C GLY A 91 -6.66 -5.12 8.65
N GLY A 92 -7.68 -4.37 9.07
CA GLY A 92 -9.07 -4.69 8.86
C GLY A 92 -9.94 -4.32 10.07
N VAL A 93 -11.15 -4.90 10.11
CA VAL A 93 -12.14 -4.66 11.16
C VAL A 93 -12.53 -5.99 11.80
N SER A 94 -12.40 -6.11 13.13
CA SER A 94 -12.83 -7.30 13.88
C SER A 94 -13.59 -6.85 15.13
N GLY A 95 -14.91 -6.94 15.10
CA GLY A 95 -15.78 -6.42 16.17
C GLY A 95 -15.62 -4.91 16.34
N HIS A 96 -15.14 -4.48 17.50
CA HIS A 96 -14.88 -3.07 17.81
C HIS A 96 -13.43 -2.63 17.47
N LEU A 97 -12.59 -3.55 17.05
CA LEU A 97 -11.20 -3.26 16.71
C LEU A 97 -11.08 -2.89 15.25
N HIS A 98 -10.52 -1.71 14.99
CA HIS A 98 -10.15 -1.24 13.67
C HIS A 98 -8.63 -1.12 13.61
N SER A 99 -7.99 -1.86 12.71
CA SER A 99 -6.57 -1.74 12.41
C SER A 99 -6.41 -1.19 11.00
N HIS A 100 -5.89 0.02 10.89
CA HIS A 100 -5.62 0.67 9.61
C HIS A 100 -4.14 0.94 9.47
N VAL A 101 -3.59 0.60 8.31
CA VAL A 101 -2.20 0.90 7.94
C VAL A 101 -2.21 1.72 6.66
N ASP A 102 -1.61 2.90 6.71
CA ASP A 102 -1.58 3.81 5.56
C ASP A 102 -0.90 3.18 4.35
N GLY A 103 -1.52 3.35 3.20
CA GLY A 103 -1.04 2.80 1.93
C GLY A 103 -1.42 1.34 1.67
N VAL A 104 -2.05 0.65 2.63
CA VAL A 104 -2.60 -0.69 2.40
C VAL A 104 -3.93 -0.59 1.65
N PRO A 105 -4.10 -1.28 0.51
CA PRO A 105 -5.33 -1.21 -0.26
C PRO A 105 -6.48 -1.93 0.45
N ILE A 106 -7.67 -1.33 0.38
CA ILE A 106 -8.94 -1.92 0.81
C ILE A 106 -9.79 -2.14 -0.44
N PHE A 107 -10.41 -3.32 -0.57
CA PHE A 107 -11.18 -3.69 -1.75
C PHE A 107 -12.67 -3.81 -1.42
N ARG A 108 -13.53 -3.46 -2.39
CA ARG A 108 -14.98 -3.58 -2.29
C ARG A 108 -15.49 -4.66 -3.24
N THR A 109 -16.48 -5.41 -2.81
CA THR A 109 -17.11 -6.44 -3.67
C THR A 109 -17.58 -5.85 -4.99
N GLY A 110 -17.27 -6.54 -6.09
CA GLY A 110 -17.57 -6.12 -7.46
C GLY A 110 -16.54 -5.17 -8.08
N GLU A 111 -15.60 -4.64 -7.30
CA GLU A 111 -14.56 -3.74 -7.80
C GLU A 111 -13.57 -4.49 -8.69
N GLU A 112 -13.18 -3.86 -9.81
CA GLU A 112 -12.16 -4.39 -10.71
C GLU A 112 -10.84 -3.63 -10.56
N VAL A 113 -9.74 -4.39 -10.50
CA VAL A 113 -8.40 -3.86 -10.28
C VAL A 113 -7.36 -4.65 -11.07
N TYR A 114 -6.27 -4.00 -11.48
CA TYR A 114 -5.01 -4.68 -11.75
C TYR A 114 -4.19 -4.72 -10.47
N LEU A 115 -3.73 -5.93 -10.07
CA LEU A 115 -2.82 -6.10 -8.94
C LEU A 115 -1.48 -6.65 -9.40
N PHE A 116 -0.42 -6.07 -8.85
CA PHE A 116 0.94 -6.57 -8.93
C PHE A 116 1.20 -7.38 -7.65
N LEU A 117 1.30 -8.68 -7.80
CA LEU A 117 1.29 -9.64 -6.70
C LEU A 117 2.68 -10.23 -6.47
N TRP A 118 2.99 -10.51 -5.23
CA TRP A 118 4.10 -11.36 -4.87
C TRP A 118 3.62 -12.54 -4.01
N GLU A 119 4.34 -13.64 -4.09
CA GLU A 119 3.96 -14.92 -3.49
C GLU A 119 5.03 -15.39 -2.51
N ARG A 120 4.58 -15.96 -1.41
CA ARG A 120 5.36 -16.86 -0.59
C ARG A 120 4.78 -18.25 -0.69
N PRO A 121 5.59 -19.30 -0.86
CA PRO A 121 5.09 -20.68 -0.91
C PRO A 121 4.20 -21.02 0.29
N GLY A 122 2.97 -21.47 0.02
CA GLY A 122 2.01 -21.85 1.05
C GLY A 122 1.26 -20.70 1.73
N GLU A 123 1.47 -19.45 1.31
CA GLU A 123 0.73 -18.28 1.81
C GLU A 123 -0.17 -17.68 0.71
N PRO A 124 -1.25 -16.94 1.08
CA PRO A 124 -2.00 -16.12 0.15
C PRO A 124 -1.10 -15.05 -0.52
N TYR A 125 -1.45 -14.65 -1.74
CA TYR A 125 -0.78 -13.55 -2.43
C TYR A 125 -0.81 -12.27 -1.61
N ARG A 126 0.19 -11.41 -1.82
CA ARG A 126 0.24 -10.06 -1.26
C ARG A 126 0.43 -9.04 -2.36
N VAL A 127 -0.06 -7.82 -2.17
CA VAL A 127 0.15 -6.73 -3.13
C VAL A 127 1.56 -6.17 -2.97
N LEU A 128 2.34 -6.18 -4.05
CA LEU A 128 3.69 -5.60 -4.08
C LEU A 128 3.60 -4.08 -3.99
N GLY A 129 4.26 -3.48 -3.00
CA GLY A 129 4.25 -2.03 -2.81
C GLY A 129 2.88 -1.45 -2.43
N TRP A 130 1.92 -2.28 -1.99
CA TRP A 130 0.59 -1.89 -1.51
C TRP A 130 -0.15 -0.99 -2.50
N ALA A 131 -0.44 0.29 -2.13
CA ALA A 131 -1.09 1.26 -3.02
C ALA A 131 -0.34 1.50 -4.34
N GLN A 132 0.98 1.26 -4.38
CA GLN A 132 1.76 1.38 -5.61
C GLN A 132 1.50 0.23 -6.59
N GLY A 133 1.22 -0.98 -6.08
CA GLY A 133 0.90 -2.16 -6.88
C GLY A 133 -0.60 -2.37 -7.11
N THR A 134 -1.44 -1.40 -6.73
CA THR A 134 -2.90 -1.44 -6.90
C THR A 134 -3.33 -0.40 -7.92
N PHE A 135 -4.03 -0.85 -8.97
CA PHE A 135 -4.53 0.00 -10.05
C PHE A 135 -6.03 -0.27 -10.23
N ARG A 136 -6.87 0.70 -9.87
CA ARG A 136 -8.33 0.58 -9.93
C ARG A 136 -8.85 0.89 -11.31
N ILE A 137 -9.84 0.13 -11.74
CA ILE A 137 -10.53 0.33 -13.01
C ILE A 137 -11.83 1.07 -12.72
N ALA A 138 -12.02 2.19 -13.39
CA ALA A 138 -13.27 2.93 -13.41
C ALA A 138 -13.95 2.75 -14.79
N HIS A 139 -15.22 2.36 -14.74
CA HIS A 139 -16.07 2.23 -15.92
C HIS A 139 -16.90 3.48 -16.08
N ASN A 140 -16.82 4.14 -17.23
CA ASN A 140 -17.70 5.23 -17.58
C ASN A 140 -18.85 4.68 -18.44
N ALA A 141 -20.05 4.63 -17.87
CA ALA A 141 -21.23 4.08 -18.53
C ALA A 141 -21.66 4.89 -19.77
N ASP A 142 -21.45 6.22 -19.75
CA ASP A 142 -21.91 7.10 -20.83
C ASP A 142 -21.04 6.98 -22.09
N THR A 143 -19.73 6.71 -21.90
CA THR A 143 -18.76 6.63 -23.01
C THR A 143 -18.29 5.22 -23.31
N ALA A 144 -18.75 4.23 -22.54
CA ALA A 144 -18.28 2.83 -22.59
C ALA A 144 -16.75 2.71 -22.51
N THR A 145 -16.09 3.66 -21.82
CA THR A 145 -14.64 3.68 -21.66
C THR A 145 -14.22 3.22 -20.28
N GLU A 146 -13.09 2.55 -20.22
CA GLU A 146 -12.46 2.12 -18.97
C GLU A 146 -11.17 2.89 -18.77
N THR A 147 -10.95 3.36 -17.54
CA THR A 147 -9.71 4.04 -17.14
C THR A 147 -9.10 3.39 -15.91
N VAL A 148 -7.79 3.50 -15.81
CA VAL A 148 -6.99 2.95 -14.70
C VAL A 148 -6.37 4.09 -13.90
N THR A 149 -6.50 4.02 -12.58
CA THR A 149 -5.85 4.94 -11.63
C THR A 149 -5.11 4.14 -10.57
N GLN A 150 -3.86 4.47 -10.35
CA GLN A 150 -3.03 3.89 -9.30
C GLN A 150 -3.43 4.46 -7.93
N ASP A 151 -3.62 3.62 -6.91
CA ASP A 151 -4.04 4.06 -5.57
C ASP A 151 -3.09 5.08 -4.95
N SER A 152 -1.80 4.94 -5.20
CA SER A 152 -0.78 5.85 -4.71
C SER A 152 -0.67 7.18 -5.48
N ALA A 153 -1.44 7.38 -6.54
CA ALA A 153 -1.30 8.55 -7.42
C ALA A 153 -1.52 9.89 -6.69
N ASN A 154 -2.30 9.89 -5.61
CA ASN A 154 -2.60 11.09 -4.81
C ASN A 154 -1.78 11.19 -3.53
N ALA A 155 -0.99 10.16 -3.19
CA ALA A 155 -0.16 10.14 -1.99
C ALA A 155 1.25 10.66 -2.28
N PRO A 156 1.86 11.43 -1.36
CA PRO A 156 3.28 11.74 -1.44
C PRO A 156 4.09 10.48 -1.11
N ILE A 157 4.91 10.02 -2.05
CA ILE A 157 5.79 8.86 -1.88
C ILE A 157 7.23 9.33 -1.83
N PHE A 158 8.01 8.78 -0.91
CA PHE A 158 9.42 9.10 -0.79
C PHE A 158 10.22 8.50 -1.95
N ASP A 159 10.93 9.34 -2.69
CA ASP A 159 11.86 8.93 -3.73
C ASP A 159 13.28 8.87 -3.14
N PRO A 160 13.86 7.67 -2.91
CA PRO A 160 15.16 7.52 -2.29
C PRO A 160 16.31 8.06 -3.15
N ARG A 161 16.12 8.20 -4.48
CA ARG A 161 17.12 8.73 -5.42
C ARG A 161 17.28 10.24 -5.29
N THR A 162 16.15 10.95 -5.12
CA THR A 162 16.14 12.41 -4.98
C THR A 162 16.02 12.88 -3.53
N ARG A 163 15.77 11.95 -2.59
CA ARG A 163 15.51 12.20 -1.17
C ARG A 163 14.36 13.18 -0.92
N THR A 164 13.37 13.19 -1.81
CA THR A 164 12.20 14.08 -1.73
C THR A 164 10.91 13.29 -1.80
N PHE A 165 9.86 13.83 -1.20
CA PHE A 165 8.51 13.33 -1.40
C PHE A 165 7.96 13.87 -2.71
N ARG A 166 7.40 13.00 -3.53
CA ARG A 166 6.78 13.36 -4.80
C ARG A 166 5.42 12.71 -4.93
N HIS A 167 4.47 13.49 -5.42
CA HIS A 167 3.24 12.94 -5.98
C HIS A 167 3.55 12.37 -7.35
N GLY A 168 2.93 11.26 -7.67
CA GLY A 168 3.10 10.67 -9.00
C GLY A 168 2.48 9.30 -9.07
N GLY A 169 2.15 8.89 -10.28
CA GLY A 169 1.49 7.63 -10.56
C GLY A 169 0.59 7.75 -11.78
N ILE A 170 0.00 6.64 -12.18
CA ILE A 170 -0.94 6.59 -13.28
C ILE A 170 -2.29 7.12 -12.80
N ARG A 171 -2.88 8.05 -13.58
CA ARG A 171 -4.21 8.62 -13.31
C ARG A 171 -5.04 8.61 -14.58
N ASN A 172 -6.27 8.12 -14.48
CA ASN A 172 -7.27 8.11 -15.55
C ASN A 172 -6.71 7.68 -16.91
N LEU A 173 -5.76 6.73 -16.90
CA LEU A 173 -5.17 6.22 -18.12
C LEU A 173 -6.14 5.24 -18.79
N PRO A 174 -6.47 5.36 -20.09
CA PRO A 174 -7.27 4.36 -20.79
C PRO A 174 -6.70 2.95 -20.58
N VAL A 175 -7.56 1.96 -20.29
CA VAL A 175 -7.16 0.57 -20.03
C VAL A 175 -6.30 0.02 -21.17
N THR A 176 -6.63 0.32 -22.42
CA THR A 176 -5.87 -0.12 -23.60
C THR A 176 -4.41 0.40 -23.58
N ILE A 177 -4.22 1.65 -23.17
CA ILE A 177 -2.88 2.25 -23.05
C ILE A 177 -2.14 1.65 -21.82
N PHE A 178 -2.86 1.41 -20.73
CA PHE A 178 -2.28 0.73 -19.56
C PHE A 178 -1.79 -0.69 -19.93
N GLN A 179 -2.60 -1.47 -20.64
CA GLN A 179 -2.24 -2.81 -21.10
C GLN A 179 -1.01 -2.81 -22.01
N LEU A 180 -0.93 -1.84 -22.93
CA LEU A 180 0.26 -1.67 -23.79
C LEU A 180 1.51 -1.34 -22.96
N LYS A 181 1.39 -0.42 -21.97
CA LYS A 181 2.49 -0.08 -21.06
C LYS A 181 2.90 -1.29 -20.23
N LEU A 182 1.93 -2.05 -19.70
CA LEU A 182 2.18 -3.25 -18.91
C LEU A 182 2.92 -4.32 -19.72
N ARG A 183 2.48 -4.60 -20.94
CA ARG A 183 3.14 -5.56 -21.83
C ARG A 183 4.58 -5.18 -22.07
N ARG A 184 4.86 -3.92 -22.42
CA ARG A 184 6.23 -3.42 -22.61
C ARG A 184 7.09 -3.60 -21.37
N ALA A 185 6.55 -3.28 -20.17
CA ALA A 185 7.27 -3.42 -18.92
C ALA A 185 7.57 -4.90 -18.57
N LEU A 186 6.70 -5.84 -18.98
CA LEU A 186 6.91 -7.28 -18.78
C LEU A 186 7.91 -7.89 -19.78
N GLU A 187 8.04 -7.31 -20.98
CA GLU A 187 8.97 -7.74 -22.04
C GLU A 187 10.39 -7.23 -21.82
N GLN A 188 10.58 -6.12 -21.10
CA GLN A 188 11.90 -5.59 -20.74
C GLN A 188 12.56 -6.57 -19.75
N LYS A 189 13.47 -7.43 -20.27
CA LYS A 189 14.42 -8.16 -19.42
C LYS A 189 15.61 -7.25 -19.17
N ASP A 190 15.96 -7.04 -17.89
CA ASP A 190 17.24 -6.47 -17.49
C ASP A 190 18.41 -7.36 -17.93
#